data_6a6ad755a42ca3683b5a0ffd38500d79
#
_entry.id   6a6ad755a42ca3683b5a0ffd38500d79
#
_cell.length_a   1.000
_cell.length_b   1.000
_cell.length_c   1.000
_cell.angle_alpha   90.00
_cell.angle_beta   90.00
_cell.angle_gamma   90.00
#
_symmetry.space_group_name_H-M   'P 1'
#
loop_
_entity.id
_entity.type
_entity.pdbx_description
1 polymer ?
#
loop_
_entity_poly.entity_id
_entity_poly.type
_entity_poly.pdbx_seq_one_letter_code
_entity_poly.pdbx_strand_id
1 'polypeptide(L)'
;MEKRLLHFLAFLLCALFSMAQGRFCVGMLHYEVLSETGRVVHVYDTSFPWKEAVSVDIPETVSYNGKDYTVIAIGANAFASCCSLQAINIPNSVTKIGKYAFWGCDSLRSVQIPNSVTEIGANAFLGCHLLRTVRISNSVTVIGDGAFAGCRSLSAVGIPNSVTEIGRGAFEGCHSLRTVRIPSSVAKIGDRAFFNCRSLQSITVDAGNAKYKSINGVLFNREATLLMSYPLGKKQQVYKIPNGVKVIGEHAFRNNSNLREVMMSDSVATIGLYAFSNCRSLRKVSMQNSVDSIGNYVFENCVSLQEIEIPRSVRAIGNCPFRGCTALQAINVASGNARYKSVDGVLFDRKGSLLKTYPEGRKQKTYTVPYSASMIECFAFENCKLLESVQIPGSVVEIGAAAFSGCSALKEVSLPNSVTEINEFVFENCTSFREFIIPRSVTKIGNFAFSGCRSLQKIQIPESVTRIGKGAFSYCRFLQEVINLADEPQEIVHPVLGHAHIFAPETLQSARLFVKPSNLEKFKSTGGWKEFRTIVSY
;
A
#
# COMPACT_ATOMS: atom_id res chain seq x y z
N MET A 1 8.74 -44.33 -18.60
CA MET A 1 10.18 -44.24 -18.80
C MET A 1 10.71 -42.82 -18.56
N GLU A 2 10.07 -41.78 -19.05
CA GLU A 2 10.50 -40.37 -18.89
C GLU A 2 10.62 -39.89 -17.44
N LYS A 3 9.69 -40.23 -16.57
CA LYS A 3 9.78 -39.82 -15.14
C LYS A 3 10.99 -40.42 -14.40
N ARG A 4 11.41 -41.63 -14.73
CA ARG A 4 12.61 -42.27 -14.15
C ARG A 4 13.89 -41.68 -14.70
N LEU A 5 13.91 -41.25 -15.95
CA LEU A 5 15.05 -40.58 -16.59
C LEU A 5 15.24 -39.16 -16.04
N LEU A 6 14.16 -38.42 -15.80
CA LEU A 6 14.21 -37.11 -15.13
C LEU A 6 14.75 -37.21 -13.69
N HIS A 7 14.34 -38.24 -12.94
CA HIS A 7 14.87 -38.50 -11.59
C HIS A 7 16.36 -38.84 -11.61
N PHE A 8 16.80 -39.59 -12.61
CA PHE A 8 18.21 -39.98 -12.76
C PHE A 8 19.10 -38.78 -13.18
N LEU A 9 18.59 -37.93 -14.10
CA LEU A 9 19.29 -36.70 -14.49
C LEU A 9 19.37 -35.69 -13.34
N ALA A 10 18.29 -35.53 -12.55
CA ALA A 10 18.29 -34.69 -11.37
C ALA A 10 19.29 -35.18 -10.30
N PHE A 11 19.40 -36.50 -10.12
CA PHE A 11 20.37 -37.12 -9.22
C PHE A 11 21.81 -36.89 -9.70
N LEU A 12 22.06 -36.97 -11.02
CA LEU A 12 23.38 -36.72 -11.63
C LEU A 12 23.79 -35.25 -11.54
N LEU A 13 22.86 -34.32 -11.79
CA LEU A 13 23.08 -32.87 -11.62
C LEU A 13 23.36 -32.50 -10.14
N CYS A 14 22.62 -33.10 -9.20
CA CYS A 14 22.86 -32.93 -7.76
C CYS A 14 24.25 -33.41 -7.35
N ALA A 15 24.71 -34.56 -7.88
CA ALA A 15 26.02 -35.08 -7.58
C ALA A 15 27.16 -34.19 -8.12
N LEU A 16 26.97 -33.54 -9.27
CA LEU A 16 27.97 -32.66 -9.89
C LEU A 16 28.07 -31.27 -9.22
N PHE A 17 26.95 -30.72 -8.72
CA PHE A 17 26.94 -29.46 -7.98
C PHE A 17 27.37 -29.58 -6.51
N SER A 18 27.32 -30.79 -5.95
CA SER A 18 27.50 -31.08 -4.52
C SER A 18 28.97 -31.03 -4.05
N MET A 19 29.96 -31.18 -4.95
CA MET A 19 31.34 -31.39 -4.50
C MET A 19 32.10 -30.14 -4.05
N ALA A 20 31.58 -28.93 -4.24
CA ALA A 20 32.37 -27.72 -4.06
C ALA A 20 32.12 -26.97 -2.74
N GLN A 21 31.12 -27.27 -1.93
CA GLN A 21 30.73 -26.44 -0.76
C GLN A 21 30.15 -27.20 0.45
N GLY A 22 30.48 -28.47 0.69
CA GLY A 22 29.91 -29.22 1.83
C GLY A 22 28.41 -29.49 1.73
N ARG A 23 27.87 -29.58 0.51
CA ARG A 23 26.46 -29.85 0.20
C ARG A 23 26.31 -31.28 -0.30
N PHE A 24 25.25 -31.97 0.13
CA PHE A 24 24.94 -33.32 -0.31
C PHE A 24 23.43 -33.61 -0.25
N CYS A 25 23.02 -34.71 -0.84
CA CYS A 25 21.63 -35.16 -0.85
C CYS A 25 21.52 -36.55 -0.22
N VAL A 26 20.51 -36.75 0.61
CA VAL A 26 20.12 -38.10 1.09
C VAL A 26 18.62 -38.24 0.84
N GLY A 27 18.30 -39.25 0.03
CA GLY A 27 16.93 -39.40 -0.47
C GLY A 27 16.54 -38.18 -1.30
N MET A 28 15.52 -37.53 -0.82
CA MET A 28 14.98 -36.37 -1.48
C MET A 28 15.35 -35.04 -0.80
N LEU A 29 16.02 -35.02 0.33
CA LEU A 29 16.42 -33.81 1.06
C LEU A 29 17.85 -33.41 0.75
N HIS A 30 18.04 -32.12 0.59
CA HIS A 30 19.35 -31.51 0.40
C HIS A 30 19.86 -30.96 1.73
N TYR A 31 21.13 -31.23 1.99
CA TYR A 31 21.79 -30.83 3.23
C TYR A 31 23.04 -30.01 2.95
N GLU A 32 23.29 -29.02 3.79
CA GLU A 32 24.51 -28.25 3.80
C GLU A 32 25.20 -28.42 5.16
N VAL A 33 26.49 -28.72 5.15
CA VAL A 33 27.29 -28.91 6.36
C VAL A 33 27.53 -27.57 7.02
N LEU A 34 27.08 -27.43 8.27
CA LEU A 34 27.32 -26.24 9.08
C LEU A 34 28.64 -26.37 9.86
N SER A 35 29.00 -27.60 10.26
CA SER A 35 30.24 -27.91 10.96
C SER A 35 30.66 -29.35 10.70
N GLU A 36 31.84 -29.54 10.16
CA GLU A 36 32.47 -30.87 9.98
C GLU A 36 32.86 -31.48 11.32
N THR A 37 33.48 -30.69 12.20
CA THR A 37 33.91 -31.16 13.54
C THR A 37 32.74 -31.45 14.46
N GLY A 38 31.71 -30.61 14.42
CA GLY A 38 30.46 -30.81 15.18
C GLY A 38 29.51 -31.79 14.51
N ARG A 39 29.77 -32.24 13.29
CA ARG A 39 28.92 -33.14 12.47
C ARG A 39 27.45 -32.69 12.46
N VAL A 40 27.22 -31.41 12.09
CA VAL A 40 25.88 -30.83 12.03
C VAL A 40 25.58 -30.26 10.65
N VAL A 41 24.31 -30.42 10.24
CA VAL A 41 23.80 -29.98 8.94
C VAL A 41 22.48 -29.25 9.11
N HIS A 42 22.10 -28.48 8.09
CA HIS A 42 20.72 -28.04 7.94
C HIS A 42 20.12 -28.53 6.61
N VAL A 43 18.80 -28.65 6.56
CA VAL A 43 18.08 -28.82 5.30
C VAL A 43 18.14 -27.48 4.57
N TYR A 44 18.64 -27.48 3.34
CA TYR A 44 18.66 -26.29 2.51
C TYR A 44 17.87 -26.53 1.21
N ASP A 45 17.70 -25.57 0.40
CA ASP A 45 16.97 -25.48 -0.84
C ASP A 45 16.53 -26.85 -1.45
N THR A 46 15.24 -27.03 -1.59
CA THR A 46 14.61 -28.20 -2.19
C THR A 46 14.07 -27.88 -3.59
N SER A 47 14.79 -27.05 -4.36
CA SER A 47 14.39 -26.67 -5.71
C SER A 47 14.46 -27.84 -6.68
N PHE A 48 13.35 -28.57 -6.81
CA PHE A 48 13.10 -29.69 -7.71
C PHE A 48 13.60 -31.07 -7.22
N PRO A 49 12.77 -32.12 -7.11
CA PRO A 49 11.40 -32.33 -7.60
C PRO A 49 10.29 -32.22 -6.54
N TRP A 50 10.52 -31.54 -5.44
CA TRP A 50 9.72 -31.49 -4.21
C TRP A 50 8.42 -30.73 -4.31
N LYS A 51 8.23 -29.91 -5.33
CA LYS A 51 6.95 -29.17 -5.51
C LYS A 51 5.72 -30.11 -5.55
N GLU A 52 5.95 -31.39 -5.74
CA GLU A 52 4.91 -32.43 -5.77
C GLU A 52 4.85 -33.28 -4.48
N ALA A 53 5.79 -33.15 -3.54
CA ALA A 53 5.78 -33.92 -2.31
C ALA A 53 4.57 -33.57 -1.43
N VAL A 54 3.81 -34.57 -1.01
CA VAL A 54 2.63 -34.40 -0.16
C VAL A 54 2.99 -34.40 1.32
N SER A 55 3.99 -35.17 1.71
CA SER A 55 4.51 -35.22 3.08
C SER A 55 6.03 -35.35 3.08
N VAL A 56 6.66 -34.79 4.11
CA VAL A 56 8.10 -34.85 4.33
C VAL A 56 8.39 -35.20 5.78
N ASP A 57 9.23 -36.23 5.98
CA ASP A 57 9.83 -36.55 7.27
C ASP A 57 11.29 -36.13 7.26
N ILE A 58 11.67 -35.18 8.12
CA ILE A 58 13.07 -34.78 8.30
C ILE A 58 13.68 -35.71 9.33
N PRO A 59 14.77 -36.47 9.00
CA PRO A 59 15.41 -37.35 9.95
C PRO A 59 16.24 -36.58 10.99
N GLU A 60 16.44 -37.13 12.20
CA GLU A 60 17.32 -36.53 13.20
C GLU A 60 18.79 -36.57 12.78
N THR A 61 19.18 -37.65 12.05
CA THR A 61 20.57 -37.85 11.59
C THR A 61 20.57 -38.29 10.13
N VAL A 62 21.63 -37.94 9.40
CA VAL A 62 21.88 -38.37 8.03
C VAL A 62 23.32 -38.84 7.89
N SER A 63 23.53 -39.95 7.15
CA SER A 63 24.87 -40.49 6.89
C SER A 63 25.37 -40.00 5.53
N TYR A 64 26.56 -39.45 5.49
CA TYR A 64 27.24 -39.03 4.25
C TYR A 64 28.74 -39.33 4.33
N ASN A 65 29.30 -40.00 3.31
CA ASN A 65 30.71 -40.41 3.24
C ASN A 65 31.21 -41.15 4.49
N GLY A 66 30.37 -42.07 5.01
CA GLY A 66 30.70 -42.87 6.20
C GLY A 66 30.70 -42.10 7.53
N LYS A 67 30.18 -40.88 7.54
CA LYS A 67 30.00 -40.06 8.74
C LYS A 67 28.53 -39.74 8.95
N ASP A 68 28.08 -39.76 10.21
CA ASP A 68 26.75 -39.35 10.60
C ASP A 68 26.72 -37.87 11.01
N TYR A 69 25.73 -37.15 10.50
CA TYR A 69 25.51 -35.73 10.78
C TYR A 69 24.14 -35.54 11.42
N THR A 70 24.05 -34.71 12.47
CA THR A 70 22.79 -34.33 13.08
C THR A 70 22.13 -33.18 12.33
N VAL A 71 20.84 -33.28 12.03
CA VAL A 71 20.07 -32.22 11.40
C VAL A 71 19.61 -31.23 12.46
N ILE A 72 20.22 -30.06 12.54
CA ILE A 72 19.97 -29.08 13.62
C ILE A 72 19.14 -27.86 13.19
N ALA A 73 18.90 -27.69 11.89
CA ALA A 73 18.13 -26.55 11.42
C ALA A 73 17.39 -26.85 10.09
N ILE A 74 16.33 -26.10 9.87
CA ILE A 74 15.71 -25.93 8.55
C ILE A 74 16.23 -24.59 8.02
N GLY A 75 16.98 -24.62 6.92
CA GLY A 75 17.63 -23.45 6.33
C GLY A 75 16.67 -22.45 5.73
N ALA A 76 17.21 -21.33 5.28
CA ALA A 76 16.42 -20.34 4.56
C ALA A 76 15.89 -20.90 3.24
N ASN A 77 14.62 -20.64 2.92
CA ASN A 77 13.92 -21.11 1.73
C ASN A 77 13.84 -22.65 1.57
N ALA A 78 14.21 -23.45 2.55
CA ALA A 78 14.37 -24.91 2.42
C ALA A 78 13.19 -25.61 1.75
N PHE A 79 11.95 -25.21 2.02
CA PHE A 79 10.72 -25.72 1.41
C PHE A 79 9.89 -24.63 0.74
N ALA A 80 10.54 -23.54 0.31
CA ALA A 80 9.82 -22.43 -0.31
C ALA A 80 9.07 -22.86 -1.57
N SER A 81 7.79 -22.46 -1.68
CA SER A 81 6.88 -22.77 -2.80
C SER A 81 6.62 -24.28 -3.01
N CYS A 82 6.80 -25.13 -1.98
CA CYS A 82 6.34 -26.50 -2.00
C CYS A 82 4.80 -26.55 -1.85
N CYS A 83 4.08 -26.14 -2.92
CA CYS A 83 2.64 -25.93 -2.87
C CYS A 83 1.83 -27.19 -2.57
N SER A 84 2.36 -28.38 -2.86
CA SER A 84 1.70 -29.68 -2.63
C SER A 84 1.91 -30.23 -1.22
N LEU A 85 2.86 -29.67 -0.44
CA LEU A 85 3.21 -30.15 0.89
C LEU A 85 2.06 -29.96 1.88
N GLN A 86 1.47 -31.05 2.35
CA GLN A 86 0.34 -31.05 3.30
C GLN A 86 0.77 -31.28 4.75
N ALA A 87 1.85 -32.04 4.94
CA ALA A 87 2.38 -32.37 6.27
C ALA A 87 3.90 -32.41 6.27
N ILE A 88 4.48 -32.01 7.40
CA ILE A 88 5.92 -32.13 7.66
C ILE A 88 6.15 -32.57 9.09
N ASN A 89 7.06 -33.53 9.26
CA ASN A 89 7.58 -33.91 10.56
C ASN A 89 8.95 -33.26 10.77
N ILE A 90 9.07 -32.48 11.85
CA ILE A 90 10.31 -31.78 12.23
C ILE A 90 10.86 -32.48 13.46
N PRO A 91 12.08 -33.03 13.43
CA PRO A 91 12.63 -33.81 14.54
C PRO A 91 13.08 -32.91 15.70
N ASN A 92 13.24 -33.54 16.89
CA ASN A 92 13.68 -32.82 18.07
C ASN A 92 15.16 -32.37 18.05
N SER A 93 15.93 -32.74 17.04
CA SER A 93 17.27 -32.22 16.81
C SER A 93 17.28 -30.80 16.23
N VAL A 94 16.19 -30.36 15.58
CA VAL A 94 16.07 -29.06 14.95
C VAL A 94 15.88 -27.95 15.98
N THR A 95 16.79 -26.98 16.02
CA THR A 95 16.79 -25.84 16.94
C THR A 95 16.33 -24.52 16.32
N LYS A 96 16.32 -24.44 14.98
CA LYS A 96 15.99 -23.21 14.25
C LYS A 96 15.22 -23.49 12.96
N ILE A 97 14.19 -22.67 12.70
CA ILE A 97 13.47 -22.60 11.43
C ILE A 97 13.88 -21.30 10.72
N GLY A 98 14.49 -21.41 9.54
CA GLY A 98 15.07 -20.29 8.81
C GLY A 98 14.06 -19.35 8.16
N LYS A 99 14.59 -18.26 7.64
CA LYS A 99 13.81 -17.25 6.90
C LYS A 99 13.20 -17.87 5.64
N TYR A 100 11.89 -17.62 5.40
CA TYR A 100 11.13 -18.17 4.26
C TYR A 100 11.12 -19.70 4.17
N ALA A 101 11.46 -20.43 5.21
CA ALA A 101 11.64 -21.88 5.17
C ALA A 101 10.46 -22.64 4.56
N PHE A 102 9.22 -22.20 4.77
CA PHE A 102 7.98 -22.76 4.22
C PHE A 102 7.15 -21.71 3.46
N TRP A 103 7.78 -20.71 2.90
CA TRP A 103 7.07 -19.68 2.15
C TRP A 103 6.26 -20.28 1.00
N GLY A 104 4.95 -19.97 0.94
CA GLY A 104 4.08 -20.42 -0.14
C GLY A 104 3.81 -21.94 -0.14
N CYS A 105 3.96 -22.63 1.00
CA CYS A 105 3.49 -24.00 1.16
C CYS A 105 1.96 -24.01 1.29
N ASP A 106 1.26 -23.75 0.18
CA ASP A 106 -0.18 -23.45 0.16
C ASP A 106 -1.04 -24.59 0.71
N SER A 107 -0.61 -25.85 0.54
CA SER A 107 -1.35 -27.04 1.00
C SER A 107 -1.07 -27.44 2.42
N LEU A 108 -0.09 -26.82 3.12
CA LEU A 108 0.31 -27.19 4.48
C LEU A 108 -0.84 -26.90 5.45
N ARG A 109 -1.31 -27.93 6.16
CA ARG A 109 -2.52 -27.85 7.01
C ARG A 109 -2.23 -27.64 8.49
N SER A 110 -1.17 -28.24 8.96
CA SER A 110 -0.75 -28.17 10.36
C SER A 110 0.75 -28.30 10.47
N VAL A 111 1.34 -27.66 11.48
CA VAL A 111 2.75 -27.79 11.84
C VAL A 111 2.86 -27.90 13.35
N GLN A 112 3.62 -28.90 13.81
CA GLN A 112 4.06 -29.01 15.19
C GLN A 112 5.53 -28.57 15.25
N ILE A 113 5.80 -27.49 15.96
CA ILE A 113 7.17 -26.99 16.17
C ILE A 113 7.71 -27.68 17.43
N PRO A 114 8.82 -28.45 17.32
CA PRO A 114 9.34 -29.23 18.44
C PRO A 114 9.94 -28.34 19.53
N ASN A 115 10.10 -28.94 20.74
CA ASN A 115 10.60 -28.19 21.90
C ASN A 115 12.07 -27.77 21.81
N SER A 116 12.82 -28.29 20.87
CA SER A 116 14.18 -27.87 20.57
C SER A 116 14.25 -26.51 19.83
N VAL A 117 13.19 -26.10 19.13
CA VAL A 117 13.18 -24.85 18.34
C VAL A 117 13.05 -23.64 19.27
N THR A 118 14.01 -22.72 19.16
CA THR A 118 14.05 -21.47 19.94
C THR A 118 13.66 -20.23 19.13
N GLU A 119 13.73 -20.31 17.81
CA GLU A 119 13.45 -19.18 16.90
C GLU A 119 12.67 -19.63 15.68
N ILE A 120 11.63 -18.86 15.33
CA ILE A 120 10.92 -18.95 14.05
C ILE A 120 11.32 -17.75 13.22
N GLY A 121 12.04 -18.00 12.13
CA GLY A 121 12.62 -16.96 11.27
C GLY A 121 11.59 -16.08 10.55
N ALA A 122 12.06 -14.96 10.03
CA ALA A 122 11.20 -14.03 9.30
C ALA A 122 10.54 -14.73 8.09
N ASN A 123 9.23 -14.50 7.91
CA ASN A 123 8.43 -15.05 6.81
C ASN A 123 8.46 -16.60 6.71
N ALA A 124 8.80 -17.29 7.78
CA ALA A 124 9.00 -18.73 7.76
C ALA A 124 7.81 -19.51 7.19
N PHE A 125 6.57 -19.10 7.50
CA PHE A 125 5.33 -19.69 6.97
C PHE A 125 4.50 -18.67 6.19
N LEU A 126 5.14 -17.67 5.58
CA LEU A 126 4.45 -16.65 4.79
C LEU A 126 3.64 -17.29 3.67
N GLY A 127 2.33 -17.02 3.61
CA GLY A 127 1.46 -17.48 2.54
C GLY A 127 1.06 -18.97 2.63
N CYS A 128 1.28 -19.67 3.75
CA CYS A 128 0.74 -21.01 3.95
C CYS A 128 -0.79 -20.93 4.11
N HIS A 129 -1.51 -20.78 2.98
CA HIS A 129 -2.93 -20.39 2.97
C HIS A 129 -3.86 -21.38 3.66
N LEU A 130 -3.57 -22.69 3.61
CA LEU A 130 -4.38 -23.73 4.24
C LEU A 130 -3.92 -24.12 5.65
N LEU A 131 -2.90 -23.47 6.21
CA LEU A 131 -2.42 -23.73 7.56
C LEU A 131 -3.52 -23.34 8.58
N ARG A 132 -4.12 -24.36 9.22
CA ARG A 132 -5.24 -24.19 10.17
C ARG A 132 -4.79 -24.09 11.61
N THR A 133 -3.77 -24.86 11.96
CA THR A 133 -3.24 -24.93 13.31
C THR A 133 -1.73 -24.94 13.30
N VAL A 134 -1.15 -24.21 14.24
CA VAL A 134 0.29 -24.27 14.56
C VAL A 134 0.45 -24.44 16.06
N ARG A 135 1.24 -25.43 16.44
CA ARG A 135 1.63 -25.62 17.84
C ARG A 135 3.05 -25.08 18.00
N ILE A 136 3.17 -23.93 18.64
CA ILE A 136 4.46 -23.29 18.97
C ILE A 136 4.93 -23.85 20.30
N SER A 137 6.16 -24.33 20.36
CA SER A 137 6.73 -24.92 21.58
C SER A 137 7.08 -23.87 22.64
N ASN A 138 7.20 -24.35 23.90
CA ASN A 138 7.57 -23.49 25.03
C ASN A 138 9.05 -23.06 25.06
N SER A 139 9.82 -23.39 24.04
CA SER A 139 11.22 -22.95 23.91
C SER A 139 11.37 -21.77 22.94
N VAL A 140 10.34 -21.49 22.11
CA VAL A 140 10.38 -20.38 21.16
C VAL A 140 10.36 -19.05 21.90
N THR A 141 11.40 -18.24 21.69
CA THR A 141 11.52 -16.90 22.28
C THR A 141 11.15 -15.77 21.32
N VAL A 142 11.30 -16.00 20.00
CA VAL A 142 11.03 -15.01 18.97
C VAL A 142 10.15 -15.60 17.88
N ILE A 143 9.06 -14.91 17.56
CA ILE A 143 8.26 -15.13 16.35
C ILE A 143 8.67 -14.02 15.36
N GLY A 144 9.38 -14.38 14.29
CA GLY A 144 9.99 -13.44 13.36
C GLY A 144 8.99 -12.57 12.59
N ASP A 145 9.50 -11.55 11.91
CA ASP A 145 8.71 -10.67 11.04
C ASP A 145 7.97 -11.48 9.98
N GLY A 146 6.67 -11.26 9.83
CA GLY A 146 5.84 -11.95 8.84
C GLY A 146 5.77 -13.47 9.01
N ALA A 147 6.23 -14.06 10.12
CA ALA A 147 6.42 -15.50 10.27
C ALA A 147 5.19 -16.33 9.85
N PHE A 148 3.98 -15.86 10.11
CA PHE A 148 2.71 -16.49 9.71
C PHE A 148 1.84 -15.56 8.87
N ALA A 149 2.44 -14.55 8.20
CA ALA A 149 1.67 -13.63 7.39
C ALA A 149 0.98 -14.36 6.23
N GLY A 150 -0.28 -14.01 5.97
CA GLY A 150 -1.06 -14.64 4.91
C GLY A 150 -1.52 -16.09 5.20
N CYS A 151 -1.34 -16.62 6.40
CA CYS A 151 -1.92 -17.90 6.81
C CYS A 151 -3.43 -17.76 6.98
N ARG A 152 -4.15 -17.67 5.86
CA ARG A 152 -5.57 -17.27 5.82
C ARG A 152 -6.50 -18.18 6.60
N SER A 153 -6.19 -19.47 6.67
CA SER A 153 -6.98 -20.48 7.37
C SER A 153 -6.63 -20.64 8.86
N LEU A 154 -5.58 -19.96 9.36
CA LEU A 154 -5.14 -20.07 10.75
C LEU A 154 -6.22 -19.51 11.67
N SER A 155 -6.90 -20.41 12.41
CA SER A 155 -8.08 -20.06 13.22
C SER A 155 -7.74 -19.77 14.68
N ALA A 156 -6.64 -20.33 15.17
CA ALA A 156 -6.13 -20.13 16.51
C ALA A 156 -4.60 -20.28 16.54
N VAL A 157 -3.97 -19.54 17.43
CA VAL A 157 -2.54 -19.66 17.73
C VAL A 157 -2.32 -19.53 19.23
N GLY A 158 -1.62 -20.49 19.81
CA GLY A 158 -1.14 -20.43 21.19
C GLY A 158 0.25 -19.81 21.20
N ILE A 159 0.38 -18.60 21.74
CA ILE A 159 1.69 -17.96 21.96
C ILE A 159 2.17 -18.39 23.35
N PRO A 160 3.29 -19.14 23.45
CA PRO A 160 3.76 -19.65 24.74
C PRO A 160 4.41 -18.56 25.59
N ASN A 161 4.51 -18.83 26.90
CA ASN A 161 5.09 -17.90 27.87
C ASN A 161 6.62 -17.70 27.71
N SER A 162 7.26 -18.43 26.83
CA SER A 162 8.67 -18.20 26.43
C SER A 162 8.86 -17.06 25.46
N VAL A 163 7.82 -16.70 24.70
CA VAL A 163 7.91 -15.67 23.64
C VAL A 163 8.08 -14.28 24.26
N THR A 164 9.17 -13.62 23.90
CA THR A 164 9.47 -12.23 24.31
C THR A 164 9.23 -11.23 23.18
N GLU A 165 9.27 -11.67 21.91
CA GLU A 165 9.08 -10.82 20.75
C GLU A 165 8.13 -11.44 19.72
N ILE A 166 7.17 -10.64 19.26
CA ILE A 166 6.32 -10.89 18.10
C ILE A 166 6.70 -9.87 17.03
N GLY A 167 7.23 -10.32 15.91
CA GLY A 167 7.76 -9.49 14.85
C GLY A 167 6.71 -8.67 14.09
N ARG A 168 7.18 -7.76 13.25
CA ARG A 168 6.34 -6.95 12.38
C ARG A 168 5.51 -7.84 11.45
N GLY A 169 4.20 -7.59 11.38
CA GLY A 169 3.30 -8.35 10.51
C GLY A 169 3.26 -9.86 10.78
N ALA A 170 3.72 -10.34 11.93
CA ALA A 170 3.90 -11.77 12.21
C ALA A 170 2.66 -12.62 11.92
N PHE A 171 1.45 -12.09 12.13
CA PHE A 171 0.16 -12.71 11.81
C PHE A 171 -0.67 -11.86 10.83
N GLU A 172 -0.04 -11.02 10.04
CA GLU A 172 -0.73 -10.17 9.05
C GLU A 172 -1.55 -11.04 8.08
N GLY A 173 -2.83 -10.68 7.86
CA GLY A 173 -3.68 -11.41 6.91
C GLY A 173 -4.11 -12.81 7.35
N CYS A 174 -3.99 -13.17 8.61
CA CYS A 174 -4.58 -14.39 9.19
C CYS A 174 -6.10 -14.22 9.30
N HIS A 175 -6.80 -14.36 8.17
CA HIS A 175 -8.21 -13.99 8.04
C HIS A 175 -9.16 -14.76 8.96
N SER A 176 -8.82 -16.02 9.30
CA SER A 176 -9.65 -16.90 10.14
C SER A 176 -9.33 -16.79 11.63
N LEU A 177 -8.26 -16.08 12.02
CA LEU A 177 -7.83 -15.94 13.40
C LEU A 177 -8.89 -15.17 14.21
N ARG A 178 -9.42 -15.81 15.26
CA ARG A 178 -10.55 -15.25 16.04
C ARG A 178 -10.12 -14.56 17.32
N THR A 179 -9.16 -15.14 18.02
CA THR A 179 -8.66 -14.61 19.28
C THR A 179 -7.16 -14.80 19.37
N VAL A 180 -6.48 -13.88 20.05
CA VAL A 180 -5.06 -14.00 20.39
C VAL A 180 -4.88 -13.66 21.87
N ARG A 181 -4.11 -14.49 22.58
CA ARG A 181 -3.64 -14.20 23.93
C ARG A 181 -2.17 -13.79 23.86
N ILE A 182 -1.83 -12.63 24.42
CA ILE A 182 -0.46 -12.12 24.56
C ILE A 182 0.03 -12.45 25.97
N PRO A 183 1.05 -13.31 26.11
CA PRO A 183 1.61 -13.66 27.40
C PRO A 183 2.29 -12.50 28.13
N SER A 184 2.50 -12.68 29.44
CA SER A 184 3.22 -11.69 30.25
C SER A 184 4.68 -11.49 29.85
N SER A 185 5.30 -12.49 29.22
CA SER A 185 6.69 -12.46 28.72
C SER A 185 6.91 -11.53 27.51
N VAL A 186 5.86 -11.27 26.72
CA VAL A 186 6.00 -10.48 25.48
C VAL A 186 6.35 -9.04 25.82
N ALA A 187 7.59 -8.66 25.48
CA ALA A 187 8.13 -7.33 25.67
C ALA A 187 8.06 -6.45 24.40
N LYS A 188 7.93 -7.08 23.21
CA LYS A 188 7.86 -6.37 21.93
C LYS A 188 6.81 -6.98 21.01
N ILE A 189 5.95 -6.13 20.46
CA ILE A 189 5.02 -6.44 19.39
C ILE A 189 5.33 -5.48 18.24
N GLY A 190 5.72 -6.01 17.09
CA GLY A 190 6.04 -5.23 15.90
C GLY A 190 4.79 -4.62 15.25
N ASP A 191 5.00 -3.58 14.47
CA ASP A 191 3.94 -2.91 13.74
C ASP A 191 3.17 -3.91 12.88
N ARG A 192 1.85 -3.72 12.78
CA ARG A 192 0.97 -4.55 11.95
C ARG A 192 0.97 -6.04 12.30
N ALA A 193 1.44 -6.45 13.49
CA ALA A 193 1.52 -7.86 13.89
C ALA A 193 0.20 -8.63 13.68
N PHE A 194 -0.95 -7.98 13.89
CA PHE A 194 -2.30 -8.54 13.69
C PHE A 194 -3.11 -7.80 12.61
N PHE A 195 -2.41 -7.11 11.70
CA PHE A 195 -3.06 -6.34 10.65
C PHE A 195 -3.86 -7.25 9.72
N ASN A 196 -5.03 -6.77 9.28
CA ASN A 196 -5.91 -7.46 8.33
C ASN A 196 -6.39 -8.86 8.78
N CYS A 197 -6.40 -9.15 10.08
CA CYS A 197 -7.01 -10.35 10.66
C CYS A 197 -8.53 -10.15 10.73
N ARG A 198 -9.25 -10.43 9.63
CA ARG A 198 -10.66 -10.05 9.45
C ARG A 198 -11.63 -10.67 10.43
N SER A 199 -11.35 -11.87 10.93
CA SER A 199 -12.18 -12.57 11.92
C SER A 199 -11.78 -12.29 13.37
N LEU A 200 -10.70 -11.52 13.60
CA LEU A 200 -10.17 -11.29 14.95
C LEU A 200 -11.16 -10.47 15.78
N GLN A 201 -11.70 -11.08 16.84
CA GLN A 201 -12.69 -10.48 17.73
C GLN A 201 -12.06 -9.90 19.00
N SER A 202 -10.96 -10.48 19.44
CA SER A 202 -10.32 -10.09 20.69
C SER A 202 -8.82 -10.38 20.69
N ILE A 203 -8.06 -9.41 21.20
CA ILE A 203 -6.66 -9.58 21.63
C ILE A 203 -6.67 -9.44 23.14
N THR A 204 -6.34 -10.51 23.87
CA THR A 204 -6.22 -10.49 25.32
C THR A 204 -4.75 -10.41 25.72
N VAL A 205 -4.46 -9.71 26.79
CA VAL A 205 -3.10 -9.56 27.34
C VAL A 205 -3.12 -10.01 28.78
N ASP A 206 -2.16 -10.84 29.18
CA ASP A 206 -2.04 -11.33 30.56
C ASP A 206 -1.82 -10.16 31.53
N ALA A 207 -2.42 -10.25 32.71
CA ALA A 207 -2.39 -9.17 33.71
C ALA A 207 -0.96 -8.75 34.11
N GLY A 208 -0.02 -9.71 34.12
CA GLY A 208 1.40 -9.48 34.44
C GLY A 208 2.25 -8.88 33.32
N ASN A 209 1.70 -8.64 32.14
CA ASN A 209 2.50 -8.06 31.03
C ASN A 209 2.93 -6.63 31.36
N ALA A 210 4.25 -6.36 31.27
CA ALA A 210 4.84 -5.07 31.65
C ALA A 210 4.74 -3.98 30.55
N LYS A 211 4.40 -4.35 29.31
CA LYS A 211 4.43 -3.43 28.15
C LYS A 211 3.07 -3.18 27.53
N TYR A 212 2.14 -4.12 27.67
CA TYR A 212 0.85 -4.11 26.98
C TYR A 212 -0.29 -4.40 27.93
N LYS A 213 -1.49 -4.00 27.55
CA LYS A 213 -2.75 -4.44 28.14
C LYS A 213 -3.85 -4.48 27.09
N SER A 214 -4.92 -5.19 27.40
CA SER A 214 -6.14 -5.12 26.60
C SER A 214 -7.30 -4.54 27.40
N ILE A 215 -8.14 -3.75 26.74
CA ILE A 215 -9.40 -3.25 27.27
C ILE A 215 -10.49 -3.72 26.31
N ASN A 216 -11.41 -4.56 26.80
CA ASN A 216 -12.49 -5.12 25.98
C ASN A 216 -11.98 -5.77 24.68
N GLY A 217 -10.82 -6.45 24.75
CA GLY A 217 -10.22 -7.14 23.60
C GLY A 217 -9.52 -6.26 22.59
N VAL A 218 -9.33 -4.98 22.86
CA VAL A 218 -8.54 -4.01 22.06
C VAL A 218 -7.16 -3.89 22.66
N LEU A 219 -6.11 -3.87 21.83
CA LEU A 219 -4.71 -3.82 22.28
C LEU A 219 -4.24 -2.38 22.49
N PHE A 220 -3.62 -2.16 23.66
CA PHE A 220 -3.00 -0.88 24.06
C PHE A 220 -1.58 -1.11 24.58
N ASN A 221 -0.80 0.00 24.66
CA ASN A 221 0.38 0.00 25.55
C ASN A 221 -0.05 -0.13 27.02
N ARG A 222 0.88 -0.39 27.91
CA ARG A 222 0.60 -0.68 29.34
C ARG A 222 -0.18 0.43 30.03
N GLU A 223 0.13 1.67 29.75
CA GLU A 223 -0.50 2.87 30.34
C GLU A 223 -1.88 3.17 29.73
N ALA A 224 -2.27 2.48 28.63
CA ALA A 224 -3.42 2.76 27.80
C ALA A 224 -3.44 4.18 27.21
N THR A 225 -2.28 4.77 26.99
CA THR A 225 -2.14 6.05 26.31
C THR A 225 -2.08 5.90 24.78
N LEU A 226 -1.71 4.73 24.29
CA LEU A 226 -1.64 4.39 22.86
C LEU A 226 -2.59 3.23 22.55
N LEU A 227 -3.59 3.46 21.69
CA LEU A 227 -4.42 2.42 21.10
C LEU A 227 -3.67 1.83 19.90
N MET A 228 -3.21 0.58 19.99
CA MET A 228 -2.34 -0.03 19.00
C MET A 228 -3.10 -0.82 17.93
N SER A 229 -4.14 -1.58 18.31
CA SER A 229 -4.87 -2.41 17.35
C SER A 229 -6.29 -2.68 17.80
N TYR A 230 -7.26 -2.33 16.96
CA TYR A 230 -8.67 -2.67 17.14
C TYR A 230 -9.00 -3.90 16.27
N PRO A 231 -9.45 -5.01 16.86
CA PRO A 231 -9.73 -6.24 16.13
C PRO A 231 -10.84 -6.08 15.09
N LEU A 232 -10.57 -6.46 13.84
CA LEU A 232 -11.48 -6.23 12.70
C LEU A 232 -12.75 -7.07 12.75
N GLY A 233 -12.72 -8.23 13.40
CA GLY A 233 -13.86 -9.15 13.54
C GLY A 233 -14.87 -8.75 14.62
N LYS A 234 -14.62 -7.68 15.39
CA LYS A 234 -15.58 -7.17 16.38
C LYS A 234 -16.82 -6.67 15.66
N LYS A 235 -17.99 -7.12 16.10
CA LYS A 235 -19.31 -6.76 15.51
C LYS A 235 -19.86 -5.42 15.99
N GLN A 236 -19.17 -4.76 16.89
CA GLN A 236 -19.55 -3.46 17.44
C GLN A 236 -19.60 -2.39 16.35
N GLN A 237 -20.70 -1.65 16.29
CA GLN A 237 -20.89 -0.57 15.31
C GLN A 237 -20.47 0.80 15.84
N VAL A 238 -20.51 0.99 17.15
CA VAL A 238 -20.11 2.24 17.83
C VAL A 238 -18.99 1.93 18.80
N TYR A 239 -17.89 2.65 18.70
CA TYR A 239 -16.78 2.49 19.61
C TYR A 239 -16.43 3.82 20.30
N LYS A 240 -16.46 3.79 21.64
CA LYS A 240 -16.00 4.91 22.46
C LYS A 240 -14.56 4.64 22.88
N ILE A 241 -13.65 5.51 22.47
CA ILE A 241 -12.23 5.42 22.84
C ILE A 241 -12.11 5.71 24.34
N PRO A 242 -11.44 4.82 25.11
CA PRO A 242 -11.30 5.01 26.55
C PRO A 242 -10.62 6.33 26.93
N ASN A 243 -11.01 6.88 28.08
CA ASN A 243 -10.31 8.02 28.67
C ASN A 243 -8.85 7.67 28.94
N GLY A 244 -7.95 8.67 28.80
CA GLY A 244 -6.51 8.49 28.96
C GLY A 244 -5.77 8.10 27.68
N VAL A 245 -6.45 7.63 26.64
CA VAL A 245 -5.84 7.40 25.32
C VAL A 245 -5.44 8.75 24.71
N LYS A 246 -4.14 8.93 24.48
CA LYS A 246 -3.57 10.15 23.88
C LYS A 246 -3.34 9.99 22.39
N VAL A 247 -3.02 8.77 21.95
CA VAL A 247 -2.66 8.48 20.57
C VAL A 247 -3.50 7.31 20.03
N ILE A 248 -4.14 7.53 18.89
CA ILE A 248 -4.65 6.43 18.05
C ILE A 248 -3.50 6.04 17.13
N GLY A 249 -3.00 4.81 17.28
CA GLY A 249 -1.81 4.32 16.57
C GLY A 249 -2.00 4.22 15.05
N GLU A 250 -0.89 4.11 14.34
CA GLU A 250 -0.89 3.87 12.90
C GLU A 250 -1.66 2.59 12.58
N HIS A 251 -2.48 2.63 11.55
CA HIS A 251 -3.32 1.51 11.09
C HIS A 251 -4.28 0.93 12.15
N ALA A 252 -4.49 1.57 13.30
CA ALA A 252 -5.17 0.98 14.46
C ALA A 252 -6.59 0.43 14.16
N PHE A 253 -7.36 1.07 13.28
CA PHE A 253 -8.69 0.65 12.82
C PHE A 253 -8.73 0.31 11.32
N ARG A 254 -7.59 0.35 10.62
CA ARG A 254 -7.55 0.22 9.16
C ARG A 254 -8.27 -1.05 8.69
N ASN A 255 -9.05 -0.94 7.61
CA ASN A 255 -9.89 -2.00 7.03
C ASN A 255 -11.08 -2.45 7.90
N ASN A 256 -11.44 -1.73 8.96
CA ASN A 256 -12.62 -2.07 9.74
C ASN A 256 -13.90 -1.76 8.96
N SER A 257 -14.68 -2.79 8.64
CA SER A 257 -15.94 -2.69 7.91
C SER A 257 -17.18 -2.71 8.80
N ASN A 258 -17.05 -2.84 10.12
CA ASN A 258 -18.17 -2.96 11.04
C ASN A 258 -18.49 -1.64 11.76
N LEU A 259 -17.48 -0.83 12.06
CA LEU A 259 -17.68 0.43 12.78
C LEU A 259 -18.40 1.45 11.90
N ARG A 260 -19.45 2.03 12.49
CA ARG A 260 -20.24 3.13 11.91
C ARG A 260 -19.95 4.46 12.59
N GLU A 261 -19.61 4.41 13.88
CA GLU A 261 -19.31 5.61 14.66
C GLU A 261 -18.12 5.36 15.60
N VAL A 262 -17.23 6.35 15.68
CA VAL A 262 -16.14 6.40 16.65
C VAL A 262 -16.24 7.71 17.43
N MET A 263 -16.27 7.58 18.76
CA MET A 263 -16.31 8.70 19.69
C MET A 263 -14.95 8.79 20.38
N MET A 264 -14.23 9.87 20.16
CA MET A 264 -12.96 10.13 20.83
C MET A 264 -13.18 10.72 22.22
N SER A 265 -12.31 10.34 23.16
CA SER A 265 -12.28 10.98 24.49
C SER A 265 -11.51 12.30 24.46
N ASP A 266 -11.69 13.12 25.49
CA ASP A 266 -11.01 14.42 25.66
C ASP A 266 -9.48 14.32 25.86
N SER A 267 -8.93 13.11 25.86
CA SER A 267 -7.49 12.84 25.99
C SER A 267 -6.78 12.64 24.66
N VAL A 268 -7.53 12.35 23.57
CA VAL A 268 -6.93 12.00 22.28
C VAL A 268 -6.33 13.26 21.65
N ALA A 269 -4.99 13.27 21.50
CA ALA A 269 -4.25 14.37 20.88
C ALA A 269 -3.81 14.05 19.44
N THR A 270 -3.49 12.80 19.13
CA THR A 270 -2.93 12.42 17.82
C THR A 270 -3.69 11.26 17.20
N ILE A 271 -3.99 11.39 15.91
CA ILE A 271 -4.53 10.31 15.07
C ILE A 271 -3.44 9.93 14.07
N GLY A 272 -2.92 8.70 14.18
CA GLY A 272 -1.79 8.22 13.39
C GLY A 272 -2.09 7.97 11.91
N LEU A 273 -1.02 7.71 11.15
CA LEU A 273 -1.05 7.39 9.73
C LEU A 273 -2.01 6.24 9.43
N TYR A 274 -2.91 6.38 8.44
CA TYR A 274 -3.89 5.38 8.03
C TYR A 274 -4.81 4.85 9.16
N ALA A 275 -4.95 5.54 10.26
CA ALA A 275 -5.63 5.01 11.46
C ALA A 275 -7.04 4.47 11.18
N PHE A 276 -7.82 5.12 10.33
CA PHE A 276 -9.16 4.72 9.90
C PHE A 276 -9.27 4.42 8.40
N SER A 277 -8.13 4.30 7.68
CA SER A 277 -8.17 4.04 6.23
C SER A 277 -8.99 2.77 5.92
N ASN A 278 -9.79 2.83 4.87
CA ASN A 278 -10.72 1.76 4.45
C ASN A 278 -11.77 1.34 5.50
N CYS A 279 -12.13 2.21 6.44
CA CYS A 279 -13.29 2.00 7.32
C CYS A 279 -14.57 2.31 6.55
N ARG A 280 -14.94 1.42 5.61
CA ARG A 280 -15.97 1.68 4.60
C ARG A 280 -17.37 1.94 5.15
N SER A 281 -17.68 1.45 6.35
CA SER A 281 -18.98 1.66 7.01
C SER A 281 -19.01 2.87 7.94
N LEU A 282 -17.86 3.52 8.16
CA LEU A 282 -17.72 4.64 9.08
C LEU A 282 -18.48 5.86 8.56
N ARG A 283 -19.50 6.29 9.34
CA ARG A 283 -20.38 7.42 8.99
C ARG A 283 -20.08 8.67 9.80
N LYS A 284 -19.59 8.48 11.04
CA LYS A 284 -19.36 9.57 11.98
C LYS A 284 -18.11 9.35 12.82
N VAL A 285 -17.34 10.41 12.96
CA VAL A 285 -16.22 10.50 13.88
C VAL A 285 -16.38 11.75 14.72
N SER A 286 -16.54 11.56 16.03
CA SER A 286 -16.66 12.68 16.97
C SER A 286 -15.28 12.95 17.59
N MET A 287 -14.60 13.95 17.08
CA MET A 287 -13.32 14.44 17.62
C MET A 287 -13.57 15.50 18.70
N GLN A 288 -12.73 15.51 19.72
CA GLN A 288 -12.80 16.49 20.82
C GLN A 288 -11.75 17.60 20.65
N ASN A 289 -11.88 18.66 21.43
CA ASN A 289 -10.96 19.82 21.42
C ASN A 289 -9.57 19.52 22.03
N SER A 290 -9.20 18.26 22.16
CA SER A 290 -7.86 17.78 22.53
C SER A 290 -7.04 17.35 21.31
N VAL A 291 -7.70 17.07 20.18
CA VAL A 291 -7.03 16.58 18.96
C VAL A 291 -6.19 17.71 18.38
N ASP A 292 -4.87 17.52 18.38
CA ASP A 292 -3.88 18.46 17.85
C ASP A 292 -3.45 18.11 16.42
N SER A 293 -3.35 16.80 16.10
CA SER A 293 -2.89 16.37 14.80
C SER A 293 -3.68 15.20 14.21
N ILE A 294 -3.93 15.29 12.90
CA ILE A 294 -4.52 14.28 12.03
C ILE A 294 -3.46 13.87 11.03
N GLY A 295 -3.04 12.60 11.05
CA GLY A 295 -1.98 12.07 10.19
C GLY A 295 -2.35 11.98 8.70
N ASN A 296 -1.41 11.47 7.89
CA ASN A 296 -1.66 11.26 6.47
C ASN A 296 -2.66 10.11 6.26
N TYR A 297 -3.53 10.21 5.25
CA TYR A 297 -4.47 9.17 4.82
C TYR A 297 -5.37 8.61 5.94
N VAL A 298 -5.64 9.40 6.99
CA VAL A 298 -6.35 8.91 8.19
C VAL A 298 -7.69 8.31 7.86
N PHE A 299 -8.50 8.96 7.04
CA PHE A 299 -9.84 8.53 6.62
C PHE A 299 -9.90 8.10 5.16
N GLU A 300 -8.76 7.75 4.55
CA GLU A 300 -8.73 7.30 3.17
C GLU A 300 -9.75 6.17 2.93
N ASN A 301 -10.55 6.28 1.86
CA ASN A 301 -11.60 5.32 1.49
C ASN A 301 -12.66 5.06 2.59
N CYS A 302 -12.94 6.04 3.46
CA CYS A 302 -14.12 6.01 4.33
C CYS A 302 -15.36 6.40 3.51
N VAL A 303 -15.78 5.52 2.61
CA VAL A 303 -16.80 5.79 1.58
C VAL A 303 -18.19 6.12 2.10
N SER A 304 -18.47 5.88 3.39
CA SER A 304 -19.75 6.20 4.03
C SER A 304 -19.70 7.46 4.91
N LEU A 305 -18.53 8.10 5.08
CA LEU A 305 -18.37 9.31 5.87
C LEU A 305 -19.01 10.48 5.13
N GLN A 306 -20.04 11.10 5.72
CA GLN A 306 -20.82 12.16 5.06
C GLN A 306 -20.34 13.56 5.40
N GLU A 307 -19.91 13.76 6.64
CA GLU A 307 -19.39 15.02 7.14
C GLU A 307 -18.36 14.77 8.25
N ILE A 308 -17.49 15.71 8.44
CA ILE A 308 -16.52 15.70 9.53
C ILE A 308 -16.31 17.11 10.08
N GLU A 309 -16.19 17.22 11.40
CA GLU A 309 -15.84 18.45 12.07
C GLU A 309 -14.39 18.40 12.55
N ILE A 310 -13.60 19.37 12.13
CA ILE A 310 -12.20 19.58 12.57
C ILE A 310 -12.24 20.47 13.80
N PRO A 311 -11.82 20.00 14.98
CA PRO A 311 -11.84 20.77 16.22
C PRO A 311 -10.96 22.04 16.16
N ARG A 312 -11.25 22.98 17.04
CA ARG A 312 -10.44 24.22 17.17
C ARG A 312 -8.98 23.98 17.55
N SER A 313 -8.68 22.86 18.20
CA SER A 313 -7.33 22.48 18.66
C SER A 313 -6.42 21.98 17.54
N VAL A 314 -6.97 21.49 16.43
CA VAL A 314 -6.18 20.88 15.35
C VAL A 314 -5.22 21.88 14.72
N ARG A 315 -3.91 21.59 14.81
CA ARG A 315 -2.81 22.40 14.27
C ARG A 315 -2.16 21.77 13.04
N ALA A 316 -2.28 20.46 12.87
CA ALA A 316 -1.70 19.72 11.74
C ALA A 316 -2.72 18.76 11.12
N ILE A 317 -2.87 18.85 9.81
CA ILE A 317 -3.62 17.90 8.97
C ILE A 317 -2.66 17.41 7.89
N GLY A 318 -2.41 16.11 7.88
CA GLY A 318 -1.51 15.46 6.92
C GLY A 318 -2.04 15.44 5.49
N ASN A 319 -1.31 14.76 4.62
CA ASN A 319 -1.64 14.65 3.20
C ASN A 319 -2.83 13.71 2.98
N CYS A 320 -3.72 14.09 2.07
CA CYS A 320 -4.84 13.28 1.57
C CYS A 320 -5.68 12.58 2.66
N PRO A 321 -6.04 13.26 3.79
CA PRO A 321 -6.68 12.59 4.92
C PRO A 321 -8.07 12.04 4.58
N PHE A 322 -8.75 12.60 3.57
CA PHE A 322 -10.12 12.26 3.15
C PHE A 322 -10.20 11.67 1.75
N ARG A 323 -9.08 11.26 1.16
CA ARG A 323 -9.04 10.66 -0.18
C ARG A 323 -9.98 9.46 -0.27
N GLY A 324 -10.81 9.37 -1.30
CA GLY A 324 -11.75 8.27 -1.50
C GLY A 324 -12.97 8.30 -0.57
N CYS A 325 -13.22 9.41 0.14
CA CYS A 325 -14.44 9.60 0.94
C CYS A 325 -15.61 10.03 0.05
N THR A 326 -16.09 9.12 -0.79
CA THR A 326 -17.06 9.39 -1.87
C THR A 326 -18.44 9.88 -1.40
N ALA A 327 -18.77 9.74 -0.11
CA ALA A 327 -19.99 10.30 0.46
C ALA A 327 -19.77 11.64 1.17
N LEU A 328 -18.52 12.12 1.31
CA LEU A 328 -18.20 13.30 2.10
C LEU A 328 -18.67 14.58 1.40
N GLN A 329 -19.63 15.27 2.01
CA GLN A 329 -20.25 16.48 1.47
C GLN A 329 -19.66 17.76 2.05
N ALA A 330 -19.17 17.70 3.29
CA ALA A 330 -18.60 18.86 3.98
C ALA A 330 -17.48 18.46 4.95
N ILE A 331 -16.47 19.30 4.99
CA ILE A 331 -15.42 19.32 6.02
C ILE A 331 -15.61 20.62 6.78
N ASN A 332 -16.21 20.54 7.97
CA ASN A 332 -16.45 21.70 8.81
C ASN A 332 -15.25 21.94 9.72
N VAL A 333 -14.93 23.19 9.98
CA VAL A 333 -13.87 23.58 10.91
C VAL A 333 -14.49 24.42 12.02
N ALA A 334 -14.31 23.99 13.27
CA ALA A 334 -14.82 24.69 14.44
C ALA A 334 -14.32 26.14 14.52
N SER A 335 -15.19 27.06 14.96
CA SER A 335 -14.82 28.45 15.15
C SER A 335 -13.64 28.58 16.11
N GLY A 336 -12.71 29.50 15.82
CA GLY A 336 -11.50 29.72 16.64
C GLY A 336 -10.34 28.76 16.30
N ASN A 337 -10.43 27.87 15.30
CA ASN A 337 -9.27 27.13 14.84
C ASN A 337 -8.21 28.12 14.29
N ALA A 338 -6.95 27.98 14.78
CA ALA A 338 -5.86 28.92 14.45
C ALA A 338 -5.16 28.61 13.11
N ARG A 339 -5.38 27.43 12.53
CA ARG A 339 -4.65 26.94 11.33
C ARG A 339 -5.52 26.73 10.12
N TYR A 340 -6.79 26.42 10.31
CA TYR A 340 -7.71 26.03 9.26
C TYR A 340 -9.03 26.77 9.34
N LYS A 341 -9.73 26.83 8.22
CA LYS A 341 -11.12 27.27 8.13
C LYS A 341 -11.87 26.44 7.10
N SER A 342 -13.18 26.40 7.23
CA SER A 342 -14.08 25.89 6.21
C SER A 342 -14.75 27.07 5.50
N VAL A 343 -14.80 27.02 4.18
CA VAL A 343 -15.62 27.92 3.37
C VAL A 343 -16.60 27.04 2.59
N ASP A 344 -17.87 27.13 2.91
CA ASP A 344 -18.91 26.32 2.30
C ASP A 344 -18.58 24.81 2.30
N GLY A 345 -18.09 24.29 3.43
CA GLY A 345 -17.72 22.87 3.59
C GLY A 345 -16.43 22.43 2.89
N VAL A 346 -15.69 23.33 2.26
CA VAL A 346 -14.38 23.09 1.65
C VAL A 346 -13.28 23.49 2.62
N LEU A 347 -12.26 22.66 2.78
CA LEU A 347 -11.17 22.87 3.73
C LEU A 347 -10.08 23.78 3.15
N PHE A 348 -9.74 24.83 3.89
CA PHE A 348 -8.66 25.77 3.60
C PHE A 348 -7.70 25.91 4.79
N ASP A 349 -6.52 26.46 4.52
CA ASP A 349 -5.71 27.07 5.58
C ASP A 349 -6.45 28.27 6.21
N ARG A 350 -5.99 28.75 7.36
CA ARG A 350 -6.67 29.84 8.11
C ARG A 350 -6.78 31.14 7.31
N LYS A 351 -5.78 31.47 6.50
CA LYS A 351 -5.79 32.66 5.63
C LYS A 351 -6.79 32.50 4.48
N GLY A 352 -7.04 31.27 4.04
CA GLY A 352 -7.80 30.93 2.85
C GLY A 352 -6.97 31.01 1.59
N SER A 353 -5.65 31.05 1.75
CA SER A 353 -4.70 31.10 0.64
C SER A 353 -4.42 29.74 0.03
N LEU A 354 -4.57 28.65 0.82
CA LEU A 354 -4.39 27.27 0.36
C LEU A 354 -5.72 26.53 0.42
N LEU A 355 -6.25 26.12 -0.74
CA LEU A 355 -7.36 25.15 -0.82
C LEU A 355 -6.79 23.75 -0.61
N LYS A 356 -7.10 23.13 0.56
CA LYS A 356 -6.56 21.81 0.92
C LYS A 356 -7.37 20.65 0.40
N THR A 357 -8.69 20.68 0.53
CA THR A 357 -9.53 19.55 0.13
C THR A 357 -10.94 20.01 -0.20
N TYR A 358 -11.38 19.70 -1.39
CA TYR A 358 -12.78 19.74 -1.82
C TYR A 358 -13.38 18.35 -1.60
N PRO A 359 -14.48 18.20 -0.85
CA PRO A 359 -15.06 16.88 -0.55
C PRO A 359 -15.59 16.17 -1.80
N GLU A 360 -15.19 14.91 -2.01
CA GLU A 360 -15.57 14.12 -3.20
C GLU A 360 -17.07 13.88 -3.35
N GLY A 361 -17.82 13.82 -2.24
CA GLY A 361 -19.25 13.52 -2.20
C GLY A 361 -20.16 14.73 -2.42
N ARG A 362 -19.61 15.93 -2.66
CA ARG A 362 -20.40 17.13 -2.93
C ARG A 362 -21.19 16.98 -4.21
N LYS A 363 -22.47 17.40 -4.14
CA LYS A 363 -23.42 17.28 -5.27
C LYS A 363 -23.42 18.48 -6.21
N GLN A 364 -22.71 19.55 -5.85
CA GLN A 364 -22.57 20.74 -6.69
C GLN A 364 -21.82 20.40 -7.97
N LYS A 365 -22.39 20.81 -9.10
CA LYS A 365 -21.79 20.62 -10.43
C LYS A 365 -20.76 21.69 -10.79
N THR A 366 -20.84 22.84 -10.13
CA THR A 366 -19.98 23.99 -10.37
C THR A 366 -19.34 24.44 -9.06
N TYR A 367 -18.11 24.91 -9.13
CA TYR A 367 -17.42 25.50 -7.99
C TYR A 367 -16.56 26.67 -8.42
N THR A 368 -16.65 27.77 -7.67
CA THR A 368 -15.78 28.94 -7.82
C THR A 368 -14.79 28.97 -6.68
N VAL A 369 -13.51 28.83 -6.99
CA VAL A 369 -12.42 28.96 -6.00
C VAL A 369 -12.41 30.41 -5.48
N PRO A 370 -12.42 30.63 -4.16
CA PRO A 370 -12.41 31.99 -3.60
C PRO A 370 -11.17 32.79 -4.01
N TYR A 371 -11.34 34.09 -4.23
CA TYR A 371 -10.26 34.99 -4.65
C TYR A 371 -9.12 35.10 -3.62
N SER A 372 -9.35 34.70 -2.38
CA SER A 372 -8.30 34.59 -1.35
C SER A 372 -7.29 33.46 -1.60
N ALA A 373 -7.65 32.45 -2.44
CA ALA A 373 -6.78 31.31 -2.70
C ALA A 373 -5.66 31.72 -3.67
N SER A 374 -4.43 31.39 -3.32
CA SER A 374 -3.25 31.49 -4.16
C SER A 374 -2.70 30.14 -4.61
N MET A 375 -3.13 29.06 -3.93
CA MET A 375 -2.68 27.69 -4.21
C MET A 375 -3.82 26.70 -4.05
N ILE A 376 -3.85 25.68 -4.92
CA ILE A 376 -4.67 24.48 -4.82
C ILE A 376 -3.73 23.32 -4.49
N GLU A 377 -3.97 22.63 -3.36
CA GLU A 377 -3.10 21.55 -2.89
C GLU A 377 -3.14 20.32 -3.82
N CYS A 378 -2.11 19.48 -3.76
CA CYS A 378 -2.09 18.20 -4.47
C CYS A 378 -3.34 17.37 -4.08
N PHE A 379 -3.98 16.74 -5.07
CA PHE A 379 -5.18 15.91 -4.89
C PHE A 379 -6.42 16.65 -4.36
N ALA A 380 -6.43 17.98 -4.34
CA ALA A 380 -7.48 18.78 -3.68
C ALA A 380 -8.91 18.52 -4.21
N PHE A 381 -9.09 18.22 -5.49
CA PHE A 381 -10.35 17.84 -6.15
C PHE A 381 -10.32 16.40 -6.71
N GLU A 382 -9.36 15.57 -6.28
CA GLU A 382 -9.23 14.22 -6.83
C GLU A 382 -10.56 13.45 -6.74
N ASN A 383 -10.94 12.78 -7.86
CA ASN A 383 -12.17 11.98 -7.99
C ASN A 383 -13.49 12.71 -7.73
N CYS A 384 -13.55 14.04 -7.85
CA CYS A 384 -14.79 14.81 -7.78
C CYS A 384 -15.66 14.56 -9.03
N LYS A 385 -16.27 13.38 -9.12
CA LYS A 385 -16.94 12.84 -10.32
C LYS A 385 -18.22 13.56 -10.74
N LEU A 386 -18.78 14.40 -9.87
CA LEU A 386 -20.00 15.17 -10.17
C LEU A 386 -19.72 16.60 -10.58
N LEU A 387 -18.47 17.07 -10.41
CA LEU A 387 -18.06 18.43 -10.71
C LEU A 387 -17.90 18.60 -12.21
N GLU A 388 -18.71 19.49 -12.82
CA GLU A 388 -18.74 19.73 -14.26
C GLU A 388 -17.92 20.97 -14.67
N SER A 389 -17.81 21.98 -13.79
CA SER A 389 -17.07 23.22 -14.07
C SER A 389 -16.39 23.76 -12.80
N VAL A 390 -15.17 24.25 -12.96
CA VAL A 390 -14.42 24.94 -11.90
C VAL A 390 -13.89 26.28 -12.44
N GLN A 391 -14.22 27.36 -11.72
CA GLN A 391 -13.66 28.69 -11.98
C GLN A 391 -12.48 28.94 -11.04
N ILE A 392 -11.30 29.13 -11.60
CA ILE A 392 -10.07 29.41 -10.86
C ILE A 392 -9.71 30.88 -11.05
N PRO A 393 -9.65 31.70 -9.96
CA PRO A 393 -9.37 33.12 -10.05
C PRO A 393 -7.89 33.40 -10.37
N GLY A 394 -7.61 34.61 -10.84
CA GLY A 394 -6.26 35.08 -11.15
C GLY A 394 -5.30 35.18 -9.96
N SER A 395 -5.80 35.03 -8.75
CA SER A 395 -4.97 34.95 -7.53
C SER A 395 -4.24 33.62 -7.38
N VAL A 396 -4.72 32.54 -8.03
CA VAL A 396 -4.10 31.21 -7.96
C VAL A 396 -2.88 31.17 -8.87
N VAL A 397 -1.72 30.91 -8.27
CA VAL A 397 -0.44 30.83 -8.98
C VAL A 397 0.08 29.38 -9.11
N GLU A 398 -0.44 28.48 -8.27
CA GLU A 398 -0.01 27.08 -8.25
C GLU A 398 -1.19 26.11 -8.10
N ILE A 399 -1.18 25.07 -8.92
CA ILE A 399 -2.12 23.94 -8.86
C ILE A 399 -1.27 22.69 -8.64
N GLY A 400 -1.44 22.04 -7.49
CA GLY A 400 -0.67 20.88 -7.07
C GLY A 400 -0.88 19.65 -7.96
N ALA A 401 0.04 18.70 -7.88
CA ALA A 401 -0.03 17.46 -8.65
C ALA A 401 -1.36 16.72 -8.38
N ALA A 402 -1.93 16.12 -9.43
CA ALA A 402 -3.18 15.36 -9.40
C ALA A 402 -4.39 16.14 -8.82
N ALA A 403 -4.34 17.48 -8.80
CA ALA A 403 -5.38 18.30 -8.14
C ALA A 403 -6.78 18.01 -8.67
N PHE A 404 -6.96 17.70 -9.95
CA PHE A 404 -8.24 17.35 -10.59
C PHE A 404 -8.26 15.93 -11.16
N SER A 405 -7.29 15.07 -10.78
CA SER A 405 -7.24 13.69 -11.29
C SER A 405 -8.55 12.95 -11.01
N GLY A 406 -9.09 12.26 -12.02
CA GLY A 406 -10.31 11.47 -11.89
C GLY A 406 -11.63 12.29 -11.86
N CYS A 407 -11.61 13.60 -12.10
CA CYS A 407 -12.81 14.42 -12.23
C CYS A 407 -13.52 14.10 -13.55
N SER A 408 -14.16 12.94 -13.62
CA SER A 408 -14.65 12.37 -14.88
C SER A 408 -15.79 13.17 -15.56
N ALA A 409 -16.56 13.95 -14.80
CA ALA A 409 -17.61 14.82 -15.36
C ALA A 409 -17.13 16.24 -15.72
N LEU A 410 -15.86 16.58 -15.42
CA LEU A 410 -15.33 17.92 -15.60
C LEU A 410 -15.22 18.26 -17.09
N LYS A 411 -15.96 19.27 -17.52
CA LYS A 411 -16.06 19.74 -18.90
C LYS A 411 -15.25 21.00 -19.13
N GLU A 412 -15.17 21.85 -18.10
CA GLU A 412 -14.60 23.19 -18.20
C GLU A 412 -13.76 23.52 -16.95
N VAL A 413 -12.53 23.91 -17.20
CA VAL A 413 -11.65 24.56 -16.21
C VAL A 413 -10.92 25.68 -16.92
N SER A 414 -11.12 26.91 -16.44
CA SER A 414 -10.35 28.04 -16.95
C SER A 414 -9.13 28.24 -16.05
N LEU A 415 -7.95 27.93 -16.60
CA LEU A 415 -6.69 28.24 -15.92
C LEU A 415 -6.38 29.74 -16.08
N PRO A 416 -6.05 30.45 -14.98
CA PRO A 416 -5.67 31.85 -15.06
C PRO A 416 -4.23 32.03 -15.60
N ASN A 417 -3.94 33.22 -16.15
CA ASN A 417 -2.60 33.55 -16.64
C ASN A 417 -1.52 33.66 -15.55
N SER A 418 -1.88 33.53 -14.28
CA SER A 418 -0.95 33.43 -13.16
C SER A 418 -0.31 32.05 -13.01
N VAL A 419 -0.92 31.02 -13.63
CA VAL A 419 -0.39 29.65 -13.60
C VAL A 419 0.64 29.47 -14.71
N THR A 420 1.87 29.10 -14.34
CA THR A 420 3.00 28.92 -15.28
C THR A 420 3.35 27.47 -15.56
N GLU A 421 2.86 26.54 -14.75
CA GLU A 421 3.07 25.10 -14.94
C GLU A 421 1.77 24.32 -14.74
N ILE A 422 1.51 23.33 -15.58
CA ILE A 422 0.52 22.29 -15.33
C ILE A 422 1.27 21.10 -14.76
N ASN A 423 1.14 20.87 -13.46
CA ASN A 423 1.88 19.84 -12.74
C ASN A 423 1.50 18.40 -13.16
N GLU A 424 2.19 17.41 -12.61
CA GLU A 424 1.96 16.00 -12.94
C GLU A 424 0.54 15.55 -12.59
N PHE A 425 -0.09 14.77 -13.45
CA PHE A 425 -1.42 14.15 -13.25
C PHE A 425 -2.57 15.14 -13.02
N VAL A 426 -2.40 16.46 -13.18
CA VAL A 426 -3.40 17.48 -12.76
C VAL A 426 -4.78 17.18 -13.32
N PHE A 427 -4.91 16.81 -14.59
CA PHE A 427 -6.17 16.49 -15.25
C PHE A 427 -6.22 15.02 -15.73
N GLU A 428 -5.46 14.15 -15.08
CA GLU A 428 -5.50 12.74 -15.40
C GLU A 428 -6.92 12.17 -15.26
N ASN A 429 -7.37 11.39 -16.26
CA ASN A 429 -8.72 10.81 -16.29
C ASN A 429 -9.90 11.81 -16.17
N CYS A 430 -9.71 13.07 -16.59
CA CYS A 430 -10.80 14.02 -16.81
C CYS A 430 -11.49 13.68 -18.14
N THR A 431 -12.33 12.65 -18.12
CA THR A 431 -12.83 12.00 -19.34
C THR A 431 -13.86 12.80 -20.12
N SER A 432 -14.35 13.93 -19.60
CA SER A 432 -15.38 14.77 -20.25
C SER A 432 -14.86 16.01 -20.96
N PHE A 433 -13.56 16.32 -20.86
CA PHE A 433 -12.98 17.41 -21.68
C PHE A 433 -13.09 17.08 -23.16
N ARG A 434 -13.70 17.97 -23.94
CA ARG A 434 -13.69 17.91 -25.42
C ARG A 434 -12.58 18.78 -26.00
N GLU A 435 -12.38 19.94 -25.40
CA GLU A 435 -11.34 20.89 -25.71
C GLU A 435 -10.73 21.40 -24.41
N PHE A 436 -9.47 21.77 -24.44
CA PHE A 436 -8.79 22.42 -23.32
C PHE A 436 -7.89 23.54 -23.81
N ILE A 437 -8.02 24.72 -23.21
CA ILE A 437 -7.21 25.89 -23.55
C ILE A 437 -6.08 25.98 -22.52
N ILE A 438 -4.86 25.78 -23.00
CA ILE A 438 -3.66 26.02 -22.22
C ILE A 438 -3.31 27.50 -22.28
N PRO A 439 -3.21 28.22 -21.15
CA PRO A 439 -2.84 29.64 -21.14
C PRO A 439 -1.45 29.88 -21.71
N ARG A 440 -1.24 31.06 -22.31
CA ARG A 440 0.07 31.47 -22.84
C ARG A 440 1.14 31.70 -21.76
N SER A 441 0.75 31.72 -20.48
CA SER A 441 1.66 31.77 -19.35
C SER A 441 2.34 30.43 -19.06
N VAL A 442 1.76 29.31 -19.52
CA VAL A 442 2.25 27.97 -19.22
C VAL A 442 3.53 27.67 -20.00
N THR A 443 4.59 27.34 -19.29
CA THR A 443 5.90 27.00 -19.85
C THR A 443 6.21 25.50 -19.79
N LYS A 444 5.48 24.76 -18.94
CA LYS A 444 5.71 23.32 -18.71
C LYS A 444 4.40 22.57 -18.51
N ILE A 445 4.29 21.41 -19.16
CA ILE A 445 3.24 20.42 -18.96
C ILE A 445 3.88 19.19 -18.31
N GLY A 446 3.39 18.79 -17.13
CA GLY A 446 3.93 17.69 -16.32
C GLY A 446 3.63 16.31 -16.89
N ASN A 447 4.24 15.29 -16.27
CA ASN A 447 4.01 13.90 -16.61
C ASN A 447 2.52 13.54 -16.43
N PHE A 448 1.94 12.84 -17.41
CA PHE A 448 0.56 12.35 -17.38
C PHE A 448 -0.50 13.44 -17.13
N ALA A 449 -0.19 14.71 -17.34
CA ALA A 449 -1.05 15.85 -16.98
C ALA A 449 -2.47 15.77 -17.55
N PHE A 450 -2.65 15.25 -18.78
CA PHE A 450 -3.94 15.00 -19.45
C PHE A 450 -4.13 13.53 -19.81
N SER A 451 -3.39 12.62 -19.19
CA SER A 451 -3.51 11.20 -19.47
C SER A 451 -4.96 10.72 -19.23
N GLY A 452 -5.51 9.95 -20.15
CA GLY A 452 -6.86 9.41 -20.01
C GLY A 452 -7.99 10.42 -20.21
N CYS A 453 -7.73 11.62 -20.76
CA CYS A 453 -8.76 12.55 -21.20
C CYS A 453 -9.41 12.03 -22.49
N ARG A 454 -10.25 11.00 -22.33
CA ARG A 454 -10.74 10.19 -23.46
C ARG A 454 -11.60 10.96 -24.46
N SER A 455 -12.33 11.99 -24.04
CA SER A 455 -13.18 12.80 -24.92
C SER A 455 -12.46 13.98 -25.56
N LEU A 456 -11.18 14.21 -25.24
CA LEU A 456 -10.41 15.33 -25.78
C LEU A 456 -10.19 15.14 -27.28
N GLN A 457 -10.73 16.07 -28.07
CA GLN A 457 -10.69 16.05 -29.55
C GLN A 457 -9.63 16.97 -30.10
N LYS A 458 -9.39 18.08 -29.44
CA LYS A 458 -8.45 19.09 -29.84
C LYS A 458 -7.66 19.65 -28.68
N ILE A 459 -6.36 19.86 -28.89
CA ILE A 459 -5.48 20.55 -27.94
C ILE A 459 -4.61 21.56 -28.68
N GLN A 460 -4.50 22.77 -28.13
CA GLN A 460 -3.57 23.77 -28.59
C GLN A 460 -2.46 23.97 -27.56
N ILE A 461 -1.22 23.74 -27.98
CA ILE A 461 0.00 23.92 -27.20
C ILE A 461 0.56 25.30 -27.53
N PRO A 462 0.56 26.28 -26.60
CA PRO A 462 1.04 27.63 -26.87
C PRO A 462 2.56 27.67 -27.05
N GLU A 463 3.03 28.75 -27.70
CA GLU A 463 4.46 29.00 -27.97
C GLU A 463 5.34 29.04 -26.69
N SER A 464 4.74 29.39 -25.57
CA SER A 464 5.40 29.46 -24.25
C SER A 464 5.82 28.10 -23.71
N VAL A 465 5.17 27.01 -24.16
CA VAL A 465 5.48 25.66 -23.64
C VAL A 465 6.79 25.17 -24.23
N THR A 466 7.80 25.01 -23.37
CA THR A 466 9.13 24.51 -23.74
C THR A 466 9.35 23.05 -23.36
N ARG A 467 8.59 22.52 -22.39
CA ARG A 467 8.74 21.13 -21.88
C ARG A 467 7.40 20.44 -21.76
N ILE A 468 7.34 19.19 -22.24
CA ILE A 468 6.17 18.30 -22.11
C ILE A 468 6.62 16.98 -21.49
N GLY A 469 5.99 16.61 -20.38
CA GLY A 469 6.32 15.41 -19.63
C GLY A 469 5.85 14.11 -20.28
N LYS A 470 6.38 13.03 -19.78
CA LYS A 470 6.06 11.66 -20.17
C LYS A 470 4.54 11.43 -20.11
N GLY A 471 3.97 10.85 -21.18
CA GLY A 471 2.57 10.44 -21.21
C GLY A 471 1.56 11.57 -21.01
N ALA A 472 1.97 12.84 -21.21
CA ALA A 472 1.12 13.99 -20.93
C ALA A 472 -0.27 13.89 -21.59
N PHE A 473 -0.36 13.30 -22.78
CA PHE A 473 -1.60 13.05 -23.53
C PHE A 473 -1.81 11.57 -23.83
N SER A 474 -1.26 10.68 -23.02
CA SER A 474 -1.47 9.24 -23.16
C SER A 474 -2.95 8.90 -22.95
N TYR A 475 -3.45 7.85 -23.62
CA TYR A 475 -4.84 7.41 -23.56
C TYR A 475 -5.91 8.44 -23.94
N CYS A 476 -5.54 9.56 -24.62
CA CYS A 476 -6.48 10.52 -25.23
C CYS A 476 -6.97 9.97 -26.59
N ARG A 477 -7.79 8.92 -26.58
CA ARG A 477 -8.11 8.10 -27.76
C ARG A 477 -8.92 8.82 -28.84
N PHE A 478 -9.59 9.91 -28.51
CA PHE A 478 -10.39 10.69 -29.46
C PHE A 478 -9.71 11.99 -29.91
N LEU A 479 -8.43 12.18 -29.57
CA LEU A 479 -7.66 13.34 -29.99
C LEU A 479 -7.44 13.30 -31.49
N GLN A 480 -7.97 14.30 -32.22
CA GLN A 480 -7.94 14.42 -33.68
C GLN A 480 -7.00 15.53 -34.14
N GLU A 481 -6.91 16.60 -33.37
CA GLU A 481 -6.12 17.79 -33.74
C GLU A 481 -5.17 18.17 -32.59
N VAL A 482 -3.90 18.22 -32.90
CA VAL A 482 -2.86 18.78 -32.04
C VAL A 482 -2.28 20.01 -32.74
N ILE A 483 -2.51 21.20 -32.21
CA ILE A 483 -1.97 22.45 -32.74
C ILE A 483 -0.79 22.85 -31.89
N ASN A 484 0.40 22.86 -32.44
CA ASN A 484 1.61 23.27 -31.74
C ASN A 484 2.11 24.61 -32.28
N LEU A 485 2.02 25.66 -31.44
CA LEU A 485 2.39 27.03 -31.80
C LEU A 485 3.86 27.36 -31.53
N ALA A 486 4.64 26.42 -31.00
CA ALA A 486 6.04 26.65 -30.65
C ALA A 486 6.92 26.90 -31.90
N ASP A 487 7.94 27.71 -31.74
CA ASP A 487 8.94 27.97 -32.80
C ASP A 487 9.98 26.85 -32.88
N GLU A 488 10.19 26.12 -31.81
CA GLU A 488 11.03 24.92 -31.75
C GLU A 488 10.22 23.74 -31.16
N PRO A 489 10.42 22.51 -31.68
CA PRO A 489 9.83 21.34 -31.05
C PRO A 489 10.28 21.21 -29.59
N GLN A 490 9.32 21.01 -28.69
CA GLN A 490 9.61 20.86 -27.28
C GLN A 490 10.46 19.61 -27.03
N GLU A 491 11.33 19.71 -26.03
CA GLU A 491 12.09 18.57 -25.54
C GLU A 491 11.14 17.54 -24.91
N ILE A 492 11.24 16.31 -25.40
CA ILE A 492 10.53 15.16 -24.85
C ILE A 492 11.45 14.53 -23.81
N VAL A 493 11.08 14.63 -22.54
CA VAL A 493 11.85 14.01 -21.47
C VAL A 493 11.70 12.48 -21.58
N HIS A 494 12.70 11.83 -22.19
CA HIS A 494 12.79 10.37 -22.20
C HIS A 494 13.35 9.87 -20.87
N PRO A 495 12.63 9.03 -20.12
CA PRO A 495 13.26 8.30 -19.02
C PRO A 495 14.18 7.19 -19.59
N VAL A 496 15.27 6.93 -18.92
CA VAL A 496 16.38 6.03 -19.30
C VAL A 496 15.98 4.57 -19.62
N LEU A 497 14.74 4.16 -19.33
CA LEU A 497 14.22 2.81 -19.59
C LEU A 497 12.74 2.88 -20.07
N GLY A 498 12.52 2.57 -21.35
CA GLY A 498 11.22 2.29 -21.95
C GLY A 498 10.58 3.46 -22.72
N HIS A 499 10.03 3.13 -23.88
CA HIS A 499 9.33 4.04 -24.82
C HIS A 499 8.07 4.65 -24.17
N ALA A 500 8.19 5.82 -23.58
CA ALA A 500 7.04 6.53 -23.05
C ALA A 500 6.77 7.74 -23.94
N HIS A 501 5.91 7.52 -24.92
CA HIS A 501 5.42 8.56 -25.80
C HIS A 501 4.63 9.63 -25.04
N ILE A 502 4.66 10.88 -25.49
CA ILE A 502 3.78 11.94 -25.00
C ILE A 502 2.32 11.59 -25.31
N PHE A 503 2.08 11.06 -26.50
CA PHE A 503 0.78 10.67 -27.02
C PHE A 503 0.61 9.14 -27.05
N ALA A 504 -0.64 8.68 -27.09
CA ALA A 504 -0.94 7.28 -27.34
C ALA A 504 -0.53 6.88 -28.77
N PRO A 505 -0.09 5.64 -29.03
CA PRO A 505 0.25 5.17 -30.37
C PRO A 505 -0.91 5.36 -31.37
N GLU A 506 -2.14 5.15 -30.93
CA GLU A 506 -3.34 5.35 -31.75
C GLU A 506 -3.50 6.80 -32.15
N THR A 507 -3.22 7.75 -31.25
CA THR A 507 -3.26 9.20 -31.52
C THR A 507 -2.22 9.60 -32.57
N LEU A 508 -1.00 9.06 -32.50
CA LEU A 508 0.06 9.32 -33.48
C LEU A 508 -0.34 8.88 -34.89
N GLN A 509 -1.18 7.87 -35.02
CA GLN A 509 -1.65 7.34 -36.30
C GLN A 509 -2.90 8.07 -36.85
N SER A 510 -3.78 8.59 -35.97
CA SER A 510 -5.08 9.14 -36.35
C SER A 510 -5.17 10.66 -36.29
N ALA A 511 -4.44 11.31 -35.39
CA ALA A 511 -4.49 12.76 -35.23
C ALA A 511 -3.62 13.48 -36.23
N ARG A 512 -4.02 14.73 -36.54
CA ARG A 512 -3.22 15.67 -37.34
C ARG A 512 -2.44 16.60 -36.41
N LEU A 513 -1.14 16.71 -36.65
CA LEU A 513 -0.30 17.72 -36.01
C LEU A 513 -0.21 18.95 -36.90
N PHE A 514 -0.67 20.08 -36.39
CA PHE A 514 -0.59 21.37 -37.05
C PHE A 514 0.55 22.20 -36.47
N VAL A 515 1.45 22.71 -37.32
CA VAL A 515 2.61 23.50 -36.92
C VAL A 515 2.75 24.75 -37.80
N LYS A 516 3.53 25.73 -37.36
CA LYS A 516 3.85 26.91 -38.18
C LYS A 516 4.56 26.49 -39.48
N PRO A 517 4.28 27.14 -40.64
CA PRO A 517 4.93 26.79 -41.91
C PRO A 517 6.46 26.79 -41.84
N SER A 518 7.05 27.74 -41.11
CA SER A 518 8.50 27.87 -40.91
C SER A 518 9.12 26.68 -40.15
N ASN A 519 8.32 25.91 -39.45
CA ASN A 519 8.81 24.89 -38.49
C ASN A 519 8.49 23.45 -38.92
N LEU A 520 7.80 23.30 -40.06
CA LEU A 520 7.30 22.00 -40.54
C LEU A 520 8.41 20.92 -40.60
N GLU A 521 9.55 21.25 -41.19
CA GLU A 521 10.65 20.30 -41.35
C GLU A 521 11.35 19.97 -40.01
N LYS A 522 11.39 20.92 -39.09
CA LYS A 522 11.91 20.69 -37.75
C LYS A 522 11.07 19.62 -37.00
N PHE A 523 9.73 19.76 -37.05
CA PHE A 523 8.84 18.78 -36.39
C PHE A 523 8.86 17.40 -37.07
N LYS A 524 9.01 17.34 -38.39
CA LYS A 524 9.17 16.09 -39.14
C LYS A 524 10.49 15.37 -38.84
N SER A 525 11.50 16.06 -38.35
CA SER A 525 12.81 15.48 -38.03
C SER A 525 13.01 15.20 -36.54
N THR A 526 12.24 15.83 -35.64
CA THR A 526 12.43 15.73 -34.18
C THR A 526 11.74 14.51 -33.62
N GLY A 527 12.47 13.71 -32.81
CA GLY A 527 11.95 12.51 -32.14
C GLY A 527 10.70 12.79 -31.31
N GLY A 528 9.75 11.83 -31.33
CA GLY A 528 8.45 11.94 -30.68
C GLY A 528 7.41 12.73 -31.49
N TRP A 529 7.78 13.82 -32.12
CA TRP A 529 6.91 14.60 -33.01
C TRP A 529 6.83 13.99 -34.41
N LYS A 530 7.97 13.53 -34.98
CA LYS A 530 8.02 12.85 -36.27
C LYS A 530 7.18 11.58 -36.38
N GLU A 531 6.73 11.06 -35.27
CA GLU A 531 5.92 9.84 -35.19
C GLU A 531 4.45 10.08 -35.57
N PHE A 532 4.01 11.34 -35.65
CA PHE A 532 2.69 11.65 -36.22
C PHE A 532 2.64 11.27 -37.69
N ARG A 533 1.63 10.47 -38.07
CA ARG A 533 1.42 10.08 -39.47
C ARG A 533 1.14 11.26 -40.36
N THR A 534 0.49 12.29 -39.83
CA THR A 534 0.10 13.50 -40.58
C THR A 534 0.60 14.74 -39.84
N ILE A 535 1.59 15.41 -40.41
CA ILE A 535 2.12 16.71 -39.98
C ILE A 535 1.90 17.73 -41.09
N VAL A 536 1.15 18.78 -40.80
CA VAL A 536 0.77 19.82 -41.78
C VAL A 536 1.03 21.22 -41.22
N SER A 537 1.23 22.18 -42.10
CA SER A 537 1.25 23.59 -41.71
C SER A 537 -0.17 24.17 -41.75
N TYR A 538 -0.47 25.12 -40.84
CA TYR A 538 -1.73 25.88 -40.83
C TYR A 538 -1.57 27.25 -41.48
#